data_f116e9afd233c9e68675fbe1abad6a2b
#
_entry.id   f116e9afd233c9e68675fbe1abad6a2b
#
_cell.length_a   1.000
_cell.length_b   1.000
_cell.length_c   1.000
_cell.angle_alpha   90.00
_cell.angle_beta   90.00
_cell.angle_gamma   90.00
#
_symmetry.space_group_name_H-M   'P 1'
#
loop_
_entity.id
_entity.type
_entity.pdbx_description
1 polymer ?
#
loop_
_entity_poly.entity_id
_entity_poly.type
_entity_poly.pdbx_seq_one_letter_code
_entity_poly.pdbx_strand_id
1 'polypeptide(L)'
;ILQQKGYNNLTAFEIDEDLATDFPFVRYESFVSAVLDDKFDLIIGNPPYIRWKNLENELKQELSTNPIWNKYFNSLCDYLYIFILKSIELLNENGQLIFICPEYWMNTTHSISLRNYMVQHGYFEEIYHFNETPIFDKVTVSIVIFKFVKSKQKTDKIKVAKFYANQRLISETLENLQ
;
A
#
# COMPACT_ATOMS: atom_id res chain seq x y z
N ILE A 1 -9.64 -1.72 -16.20
CA ILE A 1 -8.22 -1.51 -16.60
C ILE A 1 -7.43 -2.82 -16.45
N LEU A 2 -7.35 -3.46 -15.27
CA LEU A 2 -6.54 -4.69 -15.08
C LEU A 2 -6.98 -5.82 -16.01
N GLN A 3 -8.29 -6.10 -16.10
CA GLN A 3 -8.83 -7.09 -17.04
C GLN A 3 -8.48 -6.75 -18.48
N GLN A 4 -8.55 -5.48 -18.88
CA GLN A 4 -8.16 -5.01 -20.22
C GLN A 4 -6.67 -5.22 -20.50
N LYS A 5 -5.84 -5.30 -19.46
CA LYS A 5 -4.41 -5.61 -19.55
C LYS A 5 -4.11 -7.12 -19.46
N GLY A 6 -5.13 -7.97 -19.43
CA GLY A 6 -4.97 -9.43 -19.45
C GLY A 6 -4.88 -10.10 -18.08
N TYR A 7 -5.05 -9.34 -16.98
CA TYR A 7 -5.14 -9.94 -15.64
C TYR A 7 -6.53 -10.55 -15.44
N ASN A 8 -6.63 -11.87 -15.33
CA ASN A 8 -7.90 -12.58 -15.27
C ASN A 8 -8.23 -13.15 -13.89
N ASN A 9 -7.20 -13.40 -13.06
CA ASN A 9 -7.39 -13.85 -11.68
C ASN A 9 -7.28 -12.64 -10.75
N LEU A 10 -8.42 -12.02 -10.47
CA LEU A 10 -8.52 -10.79 -9.70
C LEU A 10 -9.27 -11.04 -8.40
N THR A 11 -8.77 -10.44 -7.32
CA THR A 11 -9.48 -10.28 -6.04
C THR A 11 -9.35 -8.81 -5.62
N ALA A 12 -10.45 -8.19 -5.32
CA ALA A 12 -10.48 -6.81 -4.80
C ALA A 12 -11.24 -6.76 -3.48
N PHE A 13 -10.92 -5.78 -2.66
CA PHE A 13 -11.55 -5.54 -1.36
C PHE A 13 -12.11 -4.14 -1.30
N GLU A 14 -13.34 -4.03 -0.85
CA GLU A 14 -14.01 -2.78 -0.52
C GLU A 14 -14.80 -3.00 0.77
N ILE A 15 -14.71 -2.07 1.72
CA ILE A 15 -15.43 -2.15 2.98
C ILE A 15 -16.79 -1.44 2.90
N ASP A 16 -16.92 -0.49 1.99
CA ASP A 16 -18.14 0.31 1.79
C ASP A 16 -19.06 -0.40 0.81
N GLU A 17 -20.14 -0.98 1.33
CA GLU A 17 -21.15 -1.67 0.53
C GLU A 17 -21.96 -0.72 -0.37
N ASP A 18 -21.99 0.59 -0.07
CA ASP A 18 -22.65 1.60 -0.91
C ASP A 18 -21.90 1.80 -2.24
N LEU A 19 -20.64 1.38 -2.31
CA LEU A 19 -19.83 1.37 -3.53
C LEU A 19 -19.97 0.06 -4.33
N ALA A 20 -21.03 -0.71 -4.09
CA ALA A 20 -21.26 -2.01 -4.72
C ALA A 20 -21.14 -1.94 -6.24
N THR A 21 -20.46 -2.93 -6.81
CA THR A 21 -20.28 -3.10 -8.25
C THR A 21 -20.71 -4.51 -8.67
N ASP A 22 -21.01 -4.69 -9.95
CA ASP A 22 -21.36 -6.00 -10.53
C ASP A 22 -20.13 -6.90 -10.78
N PHE A 23 -18.95 -6.50 -10.29
CA PHE A 23 -17.74 -7.29 -10.49
C PHE A 23 -17.64 -8.45 -9.49
N PRO A 24 -17.68 -9.71 -9.94
CA PRO A 24 -17.73 -10.88 -9.04
C PRO A 24 -16.44 -11.13 -8.25
N PHE A 25 -15.36 -10.44 -8.57
CA PHE A 25 -14.07 -10.54 -7.87
C PHE A 25 -13.92 -9.55 -6.71
N VAL A 26 -14.93 -8.71 -6.44
CA VAL A 26 -14.93 -7.77 -5.31
C VAL A 26 -15.53 -8.46 -4.09
N ARG A 27 -14.78 -8.44 -2.99
CA ARG A 27 -15.20 -8.91 -1.68
C ARG A 27 -15.52 -7.69 -0.82
N TYR A 28 -16.78 -7.61 -0.35
CA TYR A 28 -17.23 -6.52 0.53
C TYR A 28 -16.91 -6.88 1.98
N GLU A 29 -15.66 -6.74 2.34
CA GLU A 29 -15.16 -7.00 3.69
C GLU A 29 -13.85 -6.26 3.93
N SER A 30 -13.45 -6.16 5.19
CA SER A 30 -12.13 -5.60 5.54
C SER A 30 -10.99 -6.49 5.02
N PHE A 31 -10.11 -5.91 4.22
CA PHE A 31 -8.86 -6.58 3.80
C PHE A 31 -8.03 -7.04 4.99
N VAL A 32 -8.08 -6.29 6.10
CA VAL A 32 -7.23 -6.57 7.28
C VAL A 32 -7.65 -7.86 7.97
N SER A 33 -8.95 -8.14 8.11
CA SER A 33 -9.47 -9.36 8.72
C SER A 33 -9.69 -10.51 7.73
N ALA A 34 -9.77 -10.23 6.42
CA ALA A 34 -10.00 -11.24 5.40
C ALA A 34 -9.00 -12.39 5.51
N VAL A 35 -9.50 -13.61 5.48
CA VAL A 35 -8.67 -14.83 5.39
C VAL A 35 -8.45 -15.15 3.93
N LEU A 36 -7.19 -15.28 3.54
CA LEU A 36 -6.77 -15.56 2.17
C LEU A 36 -5.74 -16.69 2.19
N ASP A 37 -6.08 -17.79 1.55
CA ASP A 37 -5.18 -18.93 1.37
C ASP A 37 -4.27 -18.75 0.16
N ASP A 38 -4.75 -17.99 -0.83
CA ASP A 38 -4.01 -17.70 -2.05
C ASP A 38 -2.89 -16.68 -1.82
N LYS A 39 -1.85 -16.80 -2.64
CA LYS A 39 -0.79 -15.80 -2.79
C LYS A 39 -0.93 -15.12 -4.14
N PHE A 40 -0.39 -13.90 -4.22
CA PHE A 40 -0.55 -13.03 -5.38
C PHE A 40 0.81 -12.67 -5.99
N ASP A 41 0.84 -12.52 -7.31
CA ASP A 41 2.01 -12.05 -8.03
C ASP A 41 2.06 -10.52 -8.07
N LEU A 42 0.89 -9.89 -7.96
CA LEU A 42 0.76 -8.44 -7.93
C LEU A 42 -0.33 -8.01 -6.95
N ILE A 43 0.02 -7.09 -6.05
CA ILE A 43 -0.91 -6.36 -5.21
C ILE A 43 -0.75 -4.89 -5.49
N ILE A 44 -1.85 -4.21 -5.84
CA ILE A 44 -1.88 -2.76 -6.07
C ILE A 44 -3.00 -2.12 -5.28
N GLY A 45 -2.80 -0.89 -4.82
CA GLY A 45 -3.86 -0.20 -4.11
C GLY A 45 -3.50 1.21 -3.63
N ASN A 46 -4.56 1.84 -3.14
CA ASN A 46 -4.51 3.07 -2.38
C ASN A 46 -5.12 2.78 -1.00
N PRO A 47 -4.34 2.22 -0.06
CA PRO A 47 -4.85 1.82 1.25
C PRO A 47 -5.23 3.05 2.09
N PRO A 48 -6.12 2.90 3.08
CA PRO A 48 -6.47 4.01 3.97
C PRO A 48 -5.28 4.45 4.84
N TYR A 49 -5.10 5.78 5.01
CA TYR A 49 -4.07 6.38 5.87
C TYR A 49 -4.71 7.06 7.06
N ILE A 50 -5.05 6.26 8.06
CA ILE A 50 -5.77 6.70 9.24
C ILE A 50 -4.93 6.41 10.47
N ARG A 51 -4.61 7.46 11.25
CA ARG A 51 -3.93 7.28 12.53
C ARG A 51 -4.85 6.56 13.51
N TRP A 52 -4.29 5.70 14.36
CA TRP A 52 -5.03 4.95 15.37
C TRP A 52 -6.07 5.79 16.13
N LYS A 53 -5.71 7.00 16.57
CA LYS A 53 -6.62 7.86 17.33
C LYS A 53 -7.89 8.26 16.58
N ASN A 54 -7.83 8.26 15.24
CA ASN A 54 -8.92 8.66 14.36
C ASN A 54 -9.68 7.46 13.79
N LEU A 55 -9.27 6.23 14.10
CA LEU A 55 -9.98 5.03 13.68
C LEU A 55 -11.33 4.94 14.42
N GLU A 56 -12.32 4.41 13.76
CA GLU A 56 -13.57 3.99 14.34
C GLU A 56 -13.38 2.84 15.34
N ASN A 57 -14.31 2.67 16.27
CA ASN A 57 -14.15 1.68 17.34
C ASN A 57 -14.11 0.25 16.80
N GLU A 58 -14.89 -0.03 15.76
CA GLU A 58 -14.98 -1.31 15.06
C GLU A 58 -13.60 -1.70 14.50
N LEU A 59 -12.94 -0.77 13.80
CA LEU A 59 -11.59 -1.00 13.24
C LEU A 59 -10.53 -1.14 14.34
N LYS A 60 -10.65 -0.40 15.44
CA LYS A 60 -9.75 -0.59 16.61
C LYS A 60 -9.92 -1.96 17.23
N GLN A 61 -11.16 -2.45 17.33
CA GLN A 61 -11.45 -3.78 17.84
C GLN A 61 -10.90 -4.86 16.90
N GLU A 62 -11.10 -4.72 15.60
CA GLU A 62 -10.52 -5.59 14.58
C GLU A 62 -9.00 -5.69 14.75
N LEU A 63 -8.30 -4.56 14.85
CA LEU A 63 -6.84 -4.52 15.03
C LEU A 63 -6.41 -5.14 16.36
N SER A 64 -7.16 -4.92 17.44
CA SER A 64 -6.81 -5.44 18.76
C SER A 64 -6.79 -6.97 18.83
N THR A 65 -7.53 -7.64 17.95
CA THR A 65 -7.56 -9.10 17.81
C THR A 65 -6.67 -9.63 16.68
N ASN A 66 -6.13 -8.73 15.85
CA ASN A 66 -5.33 -9.13 14.69
C ASN A 66 -3.91 -9.55 15.10
N PRO A 67 -3.47 -10.78 14.78
CA PRO A 67 -2.16 -11.29 15.21
C PRO A 67 -0.98 -10.54 14.57
N ILE A 68 -1.12 -10.06 13.34
CA ILE A 68 -0.07 -9.26 12.67
C ILE A 68 0.08 -7.92 13.39
N TRP A 69 -1.04 -7.25 13.66
CA TRP A 69 -1.02 -5.98 14.38
C TRP A 69 -0.35 -6.12 15.74
N ASN A 70 -0.79 -7.10 16.54
CA ASN A 70 -0.28 -7.32 17.90
C ASN A 70 1.20 -7.69 17.95
N LYS A 71 1.71 -8.31 16.87
CA LYS A 71 3.13 -8.70 16.77
C LYS A 71 4.04 -7.54 16.40
N TYR A 72 3.60 -6.63 15.53
CA TYR A 72 4.49 -5.65 14.90
C TYR A 72 4.14 -4.20 15.22
N PHE A 73 2.92 -3.90 15.67
CA PHE A 73 2.39 -2.55 15.78
C PHE A 73 1.73 -2.26 17.13
N ASN A 74 1.36 -1.02 17.36
CA ASN A 74 0.65 -0.57 18.56
C ASN A 74 -0.18 0.69 18.23
N SER A 75 -0.83 1.28 19.24
CA SER A 75 -1.70 2.46 19.10
C SER A 75 -1.01 3.77 18.65
N LEU A 76 0.30 3.79 18.48
CA LEU A 76 1.05 4.91 17.91
C LEU A 76 1.28 4.76 16.41
N CYS A 77 0.93 3.58 15.88
CA CYS A 77 1.10 3.24 14.47
C CYS A 77 -0.10 3.70 13.63
N ASP A 78 0.10 3.78 12.34
CA ASP A 78 -0.93 4.11 11.36
C ASP A 78 -1.58 2.83 10.80
N TYR A 79 -2.86 2.90 10.46
CA TYR A 79 -3.61 1.80 9.86
C TYR A 79 -3.00 1.32 8.54
N LEU A 80 -2.38 2.22 7.79
CA LEU A 80 -1.61 1.90 6.58
C LEU A 80 -0.60 0.77 6.79
N TYR A 81 0.02 0.68 7.98
CA TYR A 81 1.15 -0.24 8.20
C TYR A 81 0.74 -1.71 8.10
N ILE A 82 -0.45 -2.04 8.60
CA ILE A 82 -0.94 -3.42 8.50
C ILE A 82 -1.31 -3.78 7.06
N PHE A 83 -1.80 -2.82 6.26
CA PHE A 83 -2.04 -3.06 4.82
C PHE A 83 -0.75 -3.42 4.09
N ILE A 84 0.33 -2.65 4.33
CA ILE A 84 1.62 -2.94 3.70
C ILE A 84 2.14 -4.31 4.13
N LEU A 85 2.16 -4.59 5.44
CA LEU A 85 2.74 -5.83 5.95
C LEU A 85 1.94 -7.04 5.50
N LYS A 86 0.61 -7.03 5.66
CA LYS A 86 -0.27 -8.12 5.20
C LYS A 86 -0.13 -8.35 3.69
N SER A 87 -0.04 -7.29 2.90
CA SER A 87 0.20 -7.41 1.46
C SER A 87 1.50 -8.15 1.16
N ILE A 88 2.59 -7.84 1.85
CA ILE A 88 3.87 -8.54 1.66
C ILE A 88 3.75 -10.01 2.07
N GLU A 89 3.02 -10.34 3.15
CA GLU A 89 2.78 -11.73 3.52
C GLU A 89 2.04 -12.48 2.42
N LEU A 90 1.08 -11.85 1.76
CA LEU A 90 0.26 -12.43 0.69
C LEU A 90 0.96 -12.52 -0.67
N LEU A 91 2.11 -11.88 -0.87
CA LEU A 91 2.85 -12.01 -2.13
C LEU A 91 3.52 -13.38 -2.26
N ASN A 92 3.57 -13.86 -3.51
CA ASN A 92 4.49 -14.91 -3.94
C ASN A 92 5.95 -14.44 -3.86
N GLU A 93 6.91 -15.38 -3.95
CA GLU A 93 8.31 -15.02 -4.21
C GLU A 93 8.41 -14.31 -5.56
N ASN A 94 9.10 -13.19 -5.61
CA ASN A 94 9.17 -12.23 -6.72
C ASN A 94 7.85 -11.51 -7.03
N GLY A 95 6.82 -11.66 -6.20
CA GLY A 95 5.58 -10.89 -6.29
C GLY A 95 5.80 -9.41 -5.94
N GLN A 96 4.96 -8.56 -6.49
CA GLN A 96 5.13 -7.11 -6.49
C GLN A 96 4.01 -6.43 -5.69
N LEU A 97 4.38 -5.47 -4.85
CA LEU A 97 3.46 -4.56 -4.17
C LEU A 97 3.63 -3.15 -4.73
N ILE A 98 2.55 -2.57 -5.24
CA ILE A 98 2.52 -1.18 -5.73
C ILE A 98 1.46 -0.42 -4.96
N PHE A 99 1.88 0.48 -4.08
CA PHE A 99 0.96 1.33 -3.33
C PHE A 99 1.23 2.80 -3.59
N ILE A 100 0.14 3.58 -3.62
CA ILE A 100 0.17 5.02 -3.49
C ILE A 100 -0.21 5.37 -2.05
N CYS A 101 0.62 6.12 -1.35
CA CYS A 101 0.38 6.47 0.05
C CYS A 101 1.22 7.68 0.49
N PRO A 102 0.93 8.30 1.66
CA PRO A 102 1.79 9.32 2.24
C PRO A 102 3.20 8.79 2.56
N GLU A 103 4.20 9.64 2.44
CA GLU A 103 5.61 9.26 2.64
C GLU A 103 6.02 9.08 4.11
N TYR A 104 5.26 9.63 5.08
CA TYR A 104 5.71 9.77 6.48
C TYR A 104 6.15 8.45 7.12
N TRP A 105 5.61 7.31 6.70
CA TRP A 105 6.03 6.01 7.21
C TRP A 105 7.51 5.68 6.90
N MET A 106 8.08 6.31 5.88
CA MET A 106 9.52 6.12 5.56
C MET A 106 10.44 6.70 6.63
N ASN A 107 9.99 7.70 7.40
CA ASN A 107 10.83 8.49 8.28
C ASN A 107 10.44 8.44 9.76
N THR A 108 9.21 7.99 10.10
CA THR A 108 8.75 8.03 11.49
C THR A 108 9.34 6.90 12.33
N THR A 109 9.48 7.16 13.63
CA THR A 109 9.95 6.17 14.62
C THR A 109 8.97 4.99 14.73
N HIS A 110 7.67 5.26 14.68
CA HIS A 110 6.64 4.25 14.85
C HIS A 110 6.51 3.26 13.68
N SER A 111 7.15 3.53 12.54
CA SER A 111 7.20 2.64 11.38
C SER A 111 8.47 1.79 11.28
N ILE A 112 9.35 1.83 12.28
CA ILE A 112 10.61 1.06 12.27
C ILE A 112 10.36 -0.44 12.09
N SER A 113 9.38 -1.01 12.81
CA SER A 113 9.03 -2.43 12.66
C SER A 113 8.59 -2.77 11.24
N LEU A 114 7.78 -1.92 10.61
CA LEU A 114 7.36 -2.08 9.22
C LEU A 114 8.56 -2.03 8.28
N ARG A 115 9.39 -1.00 8.37
CA ARG A 115 10.57 -0.86 7.50
C ARG A 115 11.54 -2.03 7.63
N ASN A 116 11.80 -2.47 8.86
CA ASN A 116 12.64 -3.65 9.11
C ASN A 116 12.02 -4.91 8.47
N TYR A 117 10.71 -5.08 8.60
CA TYR A 117 10.00 -6.19 7.96
C TYR A 117 10.18 -6.13 6.43
N MET A 118 9.96 -4.98 5.83
CA MET A 118 10.11 -4.81 4.38
C MET A 118 11.51 -5.18 3.90
N VAL A 119 12.56 -4.61 4.49
CA VAL A 119 13.93 -4.88 4.04
C VAL A 119 14.41 -6.31 4.34
N GLN A 120 13.78 -7.00 5.27
CA GLN A 120 14.04 -8.43 5.52
C GLN A 120 13.40 -9.31 4.46
N HIS A 121 12.23 -8.93 3.92
CA HIS A 121 11.43 -9.77 3.03
C HIS A 121 11.52 -9.38 1.55
N GLY A 122 12.25 -8.32 1.21
CA GLY A 122 12.38 -7.90 -0.18
C GLY A 122 13.18 -6.62 -0.36
N TYR A 123 12.89 -5.92 -1.43
CA TYR A 123 13.55 -4.66 -1.77
C TYR A 123 12.60 -3.72 -2.52
N PHE A 124 12.91 -2.43 -2.47
CA PHE A 124 12.26 -1.44 -3.31
C PHE A 124 12.90 -1.43 -4.69
N GLU A 125 12.11 -1.59 -5.72
CA GLU A 125 12.56 -1.50 -7.10
C GLU A 125 12.43 -0.06 -7.61
N GLU A 126 11.28 0.58 -7.33
CA GLU A 126 11.01 1.95 -7.76
C GLU A 126 10.32 2.76 -6.66
N ILE A 127 10.64 4.05 -6.59
CA ILE A 127 9.97 5.03 -5.73
C ILE A 127 9.74 6.31 -6.54
N TYR A 128 8.49 6.71 -6.66
CA TYR A 128 8.07 8.00 -7.23
C TYR A 128 7.63 8.88 -6.07
N HIS A 129 8.39 9.94 -5.81
CA HIS A 129 8.19 10.82 -4.68
C HIS A 129 7.67 12.18 -5.16
N PHE A 130 6.45 12.51 -4.80
CA PHE A 130 5.77 13.70 -5.31
C PHE A 130 5.98 14.95 -4.45
N ASN A 131 6.71 14.83 -3.34
CA ASN A 131 6.90 15.94 -2.39
C ASN A 131 5.55 16.60 -2.04
N GLU A 132 5.49 17.93 -2.14
CA GLU A 132 4.27 18.72 -1.91
C GLU A 132 3.48 18.97 -3.22
N THR A 133 3.80 18.27 -4.30
CA THR A 133 3.06 18.39 -5.56
C THR A 133 1.64 17.83 -5.35
N PRO A 134 0.58 18.61 -5.56
CA PRO A 134 -0.78 18.16 -5.35
C PRO A 134 -1.16 17.12 -6.42
N ILE A 135 -1.29 15.86 -6.00
CA ILE A 135 -1.77 14.75 -6.83
C ILE A 135 -3.29 14.62 -6.72
N PHE A 136 -3.81 14.92 -5.55
CA PHE A 136 -5.24 14.89 -5.25
C PHE A 136 -5.73 16.28 -4.86
N ASP A 137 -6.96 16.61 -5.25
CA ASP A 137 -7.61 17.84 -4.82
C ASP A 137 -7.72 17.89 -3.29
N LYS A 138 -7.33 19.03 -2.70
CA LYS A 138 -7.43 19.29 -1.25
C LYS A 138 -6.55 18.42 -0.34
N VAL A 139 -5.58 17.67 -0.89
CA VAL A 139 -4.63 16.88 -0.11
C VAL A 139 -3.28 17.58 -0.11
N THR A 140 -2.79 17.93 1.09
CA THR A 140 -1.53 18.67 1.30
C THR A 140 -0.40 17.80 1.87
N VAL A 141 -0.56 16.47 1.82
CA VAL A 141 0.47 15.55 2.30
C VAL A 141 1.38 15.13 1.16
N SER A 142 2.66 14.97 1.46
CA SER A 142 3.62 14.40 0.50
C SER A 142 3.29 12.93 0.24
N ILE A 143 3.13 12.59 -1.03
CA ILE A 143 2.72 11.27 -1.51
C ILE A 143 3.91 10.56 -2.16
N VAL A 144 3.94 9.26 -2.02
CA VAL A 144 4.82 8.36 -2.75
C VAL A 144 4.01 7.28 -3.47
N ILE A 145 4.47 6.88 -4.64
CA ILE A 145 4.15 5.57 -5.22
C ILE A 145 5.41 4.75 -5.09
N PHE A 146 5.31 3.57 -4.53
CA PHE A 146 6.45 2.67 -4.46
C PHE A 146 6.11 1.32 -5.08
N LYS A 147 7.12 0.71 -5.70
CA LYS A 147 7.12 -0.68 -6.12
C LYS A 147 8.09 -1.46 -5.26
N PHE A 148 7.56 -2.39 -4.50
CA PHE A 148 8.32 -3.31 -3.66
C PHE A 148 8.23 -4.72 -4.25
N VAL A 149 9.33 -5.45 -4.24
CA VAL A 149 9.40 -6.84 -4.69
C VAL A 149 9.72 -7.72 -3.50
N LYS A 150 8.86 -8.71 -3.23
CA LYS A 150 9.14 -9.73 -2.22
C LYS A 150 10.19 -10.68 -2.77
N SER A 151 11.36 -10.74 -2.15
CA SER A 151 12.45 -11.60 -2.63
C SER A 151 13.47 -11.89 -1.55
N LYS A 152 14.05 -13.08 -1.62
CA LYS A 152 15.25 -13.43 -0.85
C LYS A 152 16.51 -12.79 -1.42
N GLN A 153 16.49 -12.43 -2.69
CA GLN A 153 17.59 -11.71 -3.31
C GLN A 153 17.53 -10.24 -2.90
N LYS A 154 18.68 -9.60 -2.82
CA LYS A 154 18.80 -8.17 -2.52
C LYS A 154 19.28 -7.43 -3.75
N THR A 155 18.87 -6.18 -3.87
CA THR A 155 19.41 -5.25 -4.85
C THR A 155 20.08 -4.08 -4.13
N ASP A 156 21.11 -3.55 -4.73
CA ASP A 156 21.82 -2.33 -4.30
C ASP A 156 21.36 -1.09 -5.08
N LYS A 157 20.37 -1.27 -5.97
CA LYS A 157 19.87 -0.20 -6.84
C LYS A 157 18.37 -0.04 -6.67
N ILE A 158 17.95 1.21 -6.50
CA ILE A 158 16.56 1.63 -6.47
C ILE A 158 16.40 2.76 -7.48
N LYS A 159 15.41 2.66 -8.36
CA LYS A 159 15.02 3.79 -9.23
C LYS A 159 14.19 4.78 -8.41
N VAL A 160 14.65 6.02 -8.30
CA VAL A 160 13.94 7.08 -7.59
C VAL A 160 13.67 8.24 -8.52
N ALA A 161 12.40 8.61 -8.69
CA ALA A 161 11.98 9.81 -9.37
C ALA A 161 11.36 10.79 -8.37
N LYS A 162 11.78 12.06 -8.39
CA LYS A 162 11.27 13.11 -7.51
C LYS A 162 10.59 14.22 -8.33
N PHE A 163 9.39 14.58 -7.89
CA PHE A 163 8.60 15.65 -8.47
C PHE A 163 8.55 16.83 -7.49
N TYR A 164 8.67 18.05 -8.00
CA TYR A 164 8.71 19.25 -7.16
C TYR A 164 7.47 20.12 -7.41
N ALA A 165 7.00 20.81 -6.37
CA ALA A 165 5.71 21.49 -6.26
C ALA A 165 5.33 22.47 -7.38
N ASN A 166 6.29 22.96 -8.17
CA ASN A 166 6.04 23.89 -9.26
C ASN A 166 5.63 23.21 -10.59
N GLN A 167 5.58 21.89 -10.62
CA GLN A 167 5.15 21.12 -11.79
C GLN A 167 3.78 20.49 -11.49
N ARG A 168 2.72 21.00 -12.11
CA ARG A 168 1.49 20.23 -12.21
C ARG A 168 1.82 18.93 -12.94
N LEU A 169 1.60 17.80 -12.29
CA LEU A 169 1.64 16.51 -12.96
C LEU A 169 0.47 16.47 -13.94
N ILE A 170 0.76 16.78 -15.18
CA ILE A 170 -0.12 16.49 -16.29
C ILE A 170 0.11 15.01 -16.64
N SER A 171 -0.94 14.30 -17.04
CA SER A 171 -0.88 12.91 -17.52
C SER A 171 0.28 12.64 -18.49
N GLU A 172 0.61 13.60 -19.34
CA GLU A 172 1.76 13.57 -20.25
C GLU A 172 3.11 13.37 -19.56
N THR A 173 3.28 13.87 -18.32
CA THR A 173 4.54 13.68 -17.59
C THR A 173 4.69 12.26 -17.08
N LEU A 174 3.58 11.57 -16.76
CA LEU A 174 3.59 10.18 -16.35
C LEU A 174 3.79 9.23 -17.54
N GLU A 175 3.28 9.58 -18.72
CA GLU A 175 3.49 8.83 -19.96
C GLU A 175 4.95 8.87 -20.43
N ASN A 176 5.67 9.95 -20.14
CA ASN A 176 7.10 10.10 -20.48
C ASN A 176 8.06 9.43 -19.49
N LEU A 177 7.55 8.77 -18.44
CA LEU A 177 8.34 8.01 -17.47
C LEU A 177 8.50 6.53 -17.83
N GLN A 178 7.96 6.11 -18.97
CA GLN A 178 8.17 4.75 -19.51
C GLN A 178 9.57 4.67 -20.17
#